data_a33cc235509176a8c5899786cd881166
#
_entry.id   a33cc235509176a8c5899786cd881166
#
_cell.length_a   1.000
_cell.length_b   1.000
_cell.length_c   1.000
_cell.angle_alpha   90.00
_cell.angle_beta   90.00
_cell.angle_gamma   90.00
#
_symmetry.space_group_name_H-M   'P 1'
#
loop_
_entity.id
_entity.type
_entity.pdbx_description
1 polymer ?
#
loop_
_entity_poly.entity_id
_entity_poly.type
_entity_poly.pdbx_seq_one_letter_code
_entity_poly.pdbx_strand_id
1 'polypeptide(L)'
;FGGGVLMIHFSHVTKTYEESWKALRDVTLRIRKGEFVFLTGHSGAGKSTLLKMIYMDERPDNVRGGQVMVRLGDSVYDSKTSPDNSIQGFRRKMGVVFQDFKLLPDRNVFENVAFALRIVGKKPKEINAAVFEALALVGISQKRFAMPYTLSGGEQQRVAIARAMVHNPYLLIADEPTGNLDPKNAEEVFAIFKEINARGTTVVMATHNPDFYLNSPFRRLELKQGELLNKEIL
;
A
#
# COMPACT_ATOMS: atom_id res chain seq x y z
N PHE A 1 22.74 -6.56 14.93
CA PHE A 1 21.92 -5.34 15.11
C PHE A 1 21.90 -4.59 13.77
N GLY A 2 20.92 -4.87 12.88
CA GLY A 2 20.77 -4.21 11.59
C GLY A 2 20.07 -2.86 11.75
N GLY A 3 20.82 -1.76 11.72
CA GLY A 3 20.32 -0.39 11.83
C GLY A 3 19.64 0.13 10.55
N GLY A 4 18.59 -0.53 10.05
CA GLY A 4 17.80 -0.02 8.93
C GLY A 4 16.97 1.20 9.32
N VAL A 5 16.82 2.16 8.37
CA VAL A 5 16.00 3.37 8.58
C VAL A 5 14.56 2.98 8.84
N LEU A 6 13.98 3.45 9.95
CA LEU A 6 12.58 3.25 10.30
C LEU A 6 11.69 4.04 9.34
N MET A 7 10.75 3.37 8.68
CA MET A 7 9.82 3.98 7.75
C MET A 7 8.44 4.19 8.37
N ILE A 8 7.89 3.20 9.05
CA ILE A 8 6.57 3.27 9.68
C ILE A 8 6.71 2.90 11.15
N HIS A 9 6.12 3.71 12.03
CA HIS A 9 6.08 3.46 13.45
C HIS A 9 4.69 3.76 14.01
N PHE A 10 4.09 2.75 14.61
CA PHE A 10 2.88 2.85 15.43
C PHE A 10 3.31 2.72 16.89
N SER A 11 2.85 3.61 17.71
CA SER A 11 3.10 3.60 19.16
C SER A 11 1.76 3.70 19.89
N HIS A 12 1.37 2.64 20.59
CA HIS A 12 0.16 2.57 21.40
C HIS A 12 -1.12 3.01 20.68
N VAL A 13 -1.27 2.62 19.41
CA VAL A 13 -2.36 3.08 18.55
C VAL A 13 -3.65 2.34 18.86
N THR A 14 -4.69 3.10 19.20
CA THR A 14 -6.07 2.65 19.36
C THR A 14 -6.94 3.40 18.36
N LYS A 15 -7.94 2.72 17.77
CA LYS A 15 -8.96 3.33 16.93
C LYS A 15 -10.32 2.72 17.23
N THR A 16 -11.27 3.59 17.55
CA THR A 16 -12.66 3.24 17.82
C THR A 16 -13.56 3.86 16.77
N TYR A 17 -14.52 3.12 16.27
CA TYR A 17 -15.63 3.59 15.44
C TYR A 17 -16.94 3.37 16.20
N GLU A 18 -17.93 4.22 15.96
CA GLU A 18 -19.31 4.07 16.47
C GLU A 18 -19.34 3.70 17.97
N GLU A 19 -18.84 4.62 18.81
CA GLU A 19 -18.83 4.59 20.28
C GLU A 19 -18.31 3.32 20.98
N SER A 20 -18.28 2.15 20.32
CA SER A 20 -17.91 0.88 20.98
C SER A 20 -17.01 -0.04 20.18
N TRP A 21 -17.00 0.00 18.84
CA TRP A 21 -16.20 -0.93 18.04
C TRP A 21 -14.75 -0.49 17.92
N LYS A 22 -13.88 -1.16 18.67
CA LYS A 22 -12.42 -0.94 18.63
C LYS A 22 -11.80 -1.70 17.46
N ALA A 23 -11.54 -1.02 16.36
CA ALA A 23 -10.90 -1.58 15.19
C ALA A 23 -9.39 -1.84 15.40
N LEU A 24 -8.72 -1.02 16.23
CA LEU A 24 -7.34 -1.25 16.69
C LEU A 24 -7.27 -1.04 18.22
N ARG A 25 -6.45 -1.87 18.89
CA ARG A 25 -6.31 -1.90 20.34
C ARG A 25 -4.85 -1.93 20.73
N ASP A 26 -4.32 -0.79 21.15
CA ASP A 26 -2.94 -0.65 21.67
C ASP A 26 -1.88 -1.25 20.75
N VAL A 27 -1.98 -0.96 19.44
CA VAL A 27 -1.08 -1.50 18.42
C VAL A 27 0.24 -0.75 18.46
N THR A 28 1.34 -1.50 18.63
CA THR A 28 2.71 -0.98 18.50
C THR A 28 3.44 -1.84 17.47
N LEU A 29 3.98 -1.22 16.42
CA LEU A 29 4.74 -1.89 15.39
C LEU A 29 5.75 -0.96 14.72
N ARG A 30 6.75 -1.56 14.09
CA ARG A 30 7.78 -0.87 13.30
C ARG A 30 7.97 -1.56 11.96
N ILE A 31 8.07 -0.80 10.87
CA ILE A 31 8.43 -1.30 9.55
C ILE A 31 9.62 -0.48 9.06
N ARG A 32 10.67 -1.15 8.60
CA ARG A 32 11.90 -0.53 8.11
C ARG A 32 11.79 -0.25 6.60
N LYS A 33 12.61 0.67 6.13
CA LYS A 33 12.75 0.93 4.70
C LYS A 33 13.20 -0.33 3.96
N GLY A 34 12.57 -0.61 2.82
CA GLY A 34 12.87 -1.77 1.98
C GLY A 34 12.28 -3.10 2.46
N GLU A 35 11.59 -3.13 3.62
CA GLU A 35 10.88 -4.36 4.04
C GLU A 35 9.70 -4.67 3.13
N PHE A 36 9.44 -5.95 2.94
CA PHE A 36 8.15 -6.49 2.52
C PHE A 36 7.46 -7.05 3.75
N VAL A 37 6.27 -6.55 4.06
CA VAL A 37 5.51 -6.96 5.24
C VAL A 37 4.11 -7.41 4.86
N PHE A 38 3.73 -8.61 5.25
CA PHE A 38 2.35 -9.06 5.21
C PHE A 38 1.59 -8.61 6.44
N LEU A 39 0.41 -8.01 6.23
CA LEU A 39 -0.57 -7.74 7.26
C LEU A 39 -1.69 -8.75 7.13
N THR A 40 -1.77 -9.72 8.05
CA THR A 40 -2.70 -10.84 7.99
C THR A 40 -3.76 -10.75 9.09
N GLY A 41 -4.84 -11.51 8.94
CA GLY A 41 -5.94 -11.56 9.90
C GLY A 41 -7.28 -11.74 9.18
N HIS A 42 -8.29 -12.19 9.92
CA HIS A 42 -9.64 -12.36 9.39
C HIS A 42 -10.26 -11.05 8.92
N SER A 43 -11.36 -11.15 8.15
CA SER A 43 -12.17 -9.96 7.84
C SER A 43 -12.60 -9.26 9.14
N GLY A 44 -12.54 -7.94 9.17
CA GLY A 44 -12.84 -7.16 10.38
C GLY A 44 -11.74 -7.13 11.45
N ALA A 45 -10.56 -7.76 11.23
CA ALA A 45 -9.47 -7.77 12.21
C ALA A 45 -8.80 -6.39 12.42
N GLY A 46 -9.08 -5.38 11.57
CA GLY A 46 -8.49 -4.04 11.65
C GLY A 46 -7.44 -3.75 10.58
N LYS A 47 -7.21 -4.66 9.61
CA LYS A 47 -6.19 -4.49 8.56
C LYS A 47 -6.36 -3.19 7.77
N SER A 48 -7.53 -2.97 7.18
CA SER A 48 -7.80 -1.76 6.37
C SER A 48 -7.74 -0.48 7.21
N THR A 49 -8.13 -0.52 8.49
CA THR A 49 -7.97 0.61 9.42
C THR A 49 -6.49 0.93 9.65
N LEU A 50 -5.65 -0.09 9.85
CA LEU A 50 -4.21 0.11 10.00
C LEU A 50 -3.61 0.70 8.72
N LEU A 51 -3.97 0.18 7.53
CA LEU A 51 -3.51 0.72 6.26
C LEU A 51 -3.98 2.18 6.07
N LYS A 52 -5.23 2.52 6.39
CA LYS A 52 -5.76 3.89 6.34
C LYS A 52 -4.94 4.87 7.16
N MET A 53 -4.44 4.45 8.32
CA MET A 53 -3.55 5.28 9.12
C MET A 53 -2.17 5.47 8.48
N ILE A 54 -1.64 4.46 7.78
CA ILE A 54 -0.36 4.59 7.07
C ILE A 54 -0.46 5.61 5.95
N TYR A 55 -1.56 5.61 5.16
CA TYR A 55 -1.78 6.63 4.12
C TYR A 55 -2.60 7.84 4.59
N MET A 56 -2.74 8.00 5.91
CA MET A 56 -3.26 9.21 6.59
C MET A 56 -4.73 9.53 6.28
N ASP A 57 -5.53 8.52 5.97
CA ASP A 57 -6.98 8.65 5.79
C ASP A 57 -7.71 8.62 7.14
N GLU A 58 -7.05 8.02 8.14
CA GLU A 58 -7.52 7.93 9.51
C GLU A 58 -6.42 8.39 10.47
N ARG A 59 -6.82 8.93 11.62
CA ARG A 59 -5.94 9.22 12.75
C ARG A 59 -6.25 8.31 13.93
N PRO A 60 -5.24 7.97 14.77
CA PRO A 60 -5.48 7.27 16.03
C PRO A 60 -6.35 8.11 16.97
N ASP A 61 -7.07 7.42 17.84
CA ASP A 61 -7.73 8.08 18.97
C ASP A 61 -6.67 8.66 19.91
N ASN A 62 -6.97 9.79 20.54
CA ASN A 62 -6.05 10.42 21.49
C ASN A 62 -6.07 9.72 22.86
N VAL A 63 -5.94 8.39 22.87
CA VAL A 63 -5.92 7.56 24.06
C VAL A 63 -4.49 7.07 24.28
N ARG A 64 -4.00 7.14 25.51
CA ARG A 64 -2.64 6.71 25.92
C ARG A 64 -1.50 7.24 25.05
N GLY A 65 -1.70 8.40 24.42
CA GLY A 65 -0.68 9.00 23.58
C GLY A 65 -0.42 8.28 22.27
N GLY A 66 -1.42 7.55 21.71
CA GLY A 66 -1.32 6.85 20.43
C GLY A 66 -0.76 7.74 19.31
N GLN A 67 0.22 7.22 18.57
CA GLN A 67 0.93 7.98 17.54
C GLN A 67 1.28 7.10 16.34
N VAL A 68 1.11 7.65 15.15
CA VAL A 68 1.59 7.05 13.89
C VAL A 68 2.59 8.01 13.26
N MET A 69 3.79 7.49 12.98
CA MET A 69 4.81 8.21 12.22
C MET A 69 5.13 7.44 10.94
N VAL A 70 5.21 8.16 9.82
CA VAL A 70 5.60 7.61 8.51
C VAL A 70 6.67 8.49 7.89
N ARG A 71 7.82 7.90 7.52
CA ARG A 71 8.94 8.58 6.87
C ARG A 71 9.03 8.19 5.41
N LEU A 72 8.98 9.16 4.50
CA LEU A 72 9.12 8.97 3.05
C LEU A 72 10.21 9.89 2.51
N GLY A 73 11.41 9.35 2.32
CA GLY A 73 12.61 10.13 2.07
C GLY A 73 12.92 11.04 3.27
N ASP A 74 13.12 12.33 3.03
CA ASP A 74 13.40 13.34 4.08
C ASP A 74 12.13 13.86 4.78
N SER A 75 10.95 13.48 4.28
CA SER A 75 9.68 13.93 4.86
C SER A 75 9.20 12.95 5.93
N VAL A 76 8.72 13.51 7.05
CA VAL A 76 8.11 12.74 8.14
C VAL A 76 6.69 13.25 8.35
N TYR A 77 5.73 12.34 8.34
CA TYR A 77 4.38 12.58 8.84
C TYR A 77 4.29 12.06 10.26
N ASP A 78 3.65 12.84 11.10
CA ASP A 78 3.33 12.49 12.48
C ASP A 78 1.86 12.81 12.73
N SER A 79 1.08 11.80 13.12
CA SER A 79 -0.36 11.94 13.33
C SER A 79 -0.75 12.98 14.39
N LYS A 80 0.17 13.36 15.29
CA LYS A 80 -0.07 14.36 16.34
C LYS A 80 0.23 15.79 15.91
N THR A 81 1.27 15.95 15.09
CA THR A 81 1.84 17.29 14.84
C THR A 81 1.72 17.75 13.39
N SER A 82 1.57 16.82 12.44
CA SER A 82 1.49 17.18 11.02
C SER A 82 0.15 17.85 10.69
N PRO A 83 0.15 19.02 10.06
CA PRO A 83 -1.06 19.70 9.68
C PRO A 83 -1.75 19.02 8.49
N ASP A 84 -3.09 19.13 8.42
CA ASP A 84 -3.91 18.47 7.40
C ASP A 84 -3.56 18.88 5.97
N ASN A 85 -3.15 20.12 5.76
CA ASN A 85 -2.74 20.61 4.44
C ASN A 85 -1.45 19.96 3.90
N SER A 86 -0.63 19.33 4.77
CA SER A 86 0.58 18.61 4.37
C SER A 86 0.29 17.19 3.82
N ILE A 87 -0.86 16.62 4.18
CA ILE A 87 -1.21 15.21 3.91
C ILE A 87 -1.19 14.89 2.41
N GLN A 88 -1.75 15.77 1.57
CA GLN A 88 -1.80 15.51 0.13
C GLN A 88 -0.41 15.45 -0.51
N GLY A 89 0.51 16.34 -0.10
CA GLY A 89 1.90 16.31 -0.55
C GLY A 89 2.61 15.02 -0.14
N PHE A 90 2.26 14.51 1.02
CA PHE A 90 2.82 13.28 1.56
C PHE A 90 2.27 12.03 0.85
N ARG A 91 0.96 11.95 0.62
CA ARG A 91 0.31 10.86 -0.14
C ARG A 91 0.87 10.70 -1.55
N ARG A 92 1.32 11.78 -2.20
CA ARG A 92 1.97 11.74 -3.53
C ARG A 92 3.30 10.97 -3.55
N LYS A 93 3.87 10.63 -2.39
CA LYS A 93 5.13 9.88 -2.24
C LYS A 93 4.93 8.39 -2.00
N MET A 94 3.68 7.94 -1.96
CA MET A 94 3.30 6.54 -1.77
C MET A 94 2.36 6.07 -2.87
N GLY A 95 2.38 4.78 -3.15
CA GLY A 95 1.41 4.11 -4.01
C GLY A 95 0.40 3.33 -3.18
N VAL A 96 -0.85 3.30 -3.61
CA VAL A 96 -1.90 2.49 -2.99
C VAL A 96 -2.59 1.66 -4.05
N VAL A 97 -2.71 0.36 -3.80
CA VAL A 97 -3.40 -0.62 -4.63
C VAL A 97 -4.57 -1.17 -3.84
N PHE A 98 -5.77 -1.07 -4.40
CA PHE A 98 -7.01 -1.52 -3.78
C PHE A 98 -7.48 -2.85 -4.39
N GLN A 99 -8.30 -3.60 -3.66
CA GLN A 99 -8.91 -4.85 -4.11
C GLN A 99 -9.82 -4.66 -5.32
N ASP A 100 -10.52 -3.53 -5.42
CA ASP A 100 -11.49 -3.20 -6.48
C ASP A 100 -10.88 -2.33 -7.59
N PHE A 101 -9.58 -2.38 -7.78
CA PHE A 101 -8.76 -1.74 -8.81
C PHE A 101 -8.85 -0.21 -8.86
N LYS A 102 -10.02 0.39 -8.59
CA LYS A 102 -10.28 1.85 -8.65
C LYS A 102 -9.76 2.52 -9.92
N LEU A 103 -9.89 1.85 -11.09
CA LEU A 103 -9.54 2.43 -12.37
C LEU A 103 -10.55 3.50 -12.77
N LEU A 104 -10.07 4.51 -13.50
CA LEU A 104 -10.90 5.55 -14.11
C LEU A 104 -11.56 4.94 -15.35
N PRO A 105 -12.90 4.76 -15.36
CA PRO A 105 -13.58 3.99 -16.40
C PRO A 105 -13.65 4.71 -17.76
N ASP A 106 -13.54 6.04 -17.74
CA ASP A 106 -13.54 6.94 -18.88
C ASP A 106 -12.16 7.15 -19.53
N ARG A 107 -11.13 6.46 -19.01
CA ARG A 107 -9.73 6.59 -19.45
C ARG A 107 -9.15 5.23 -19.79
N ASN A 108 -8.38 5.18 -20.90
CA ASN A 108 -7.66 3.98 -21.28
C ASN A 108 -6.53 3.65 -20.28
N VAL A 109 -5.87 2.50 -20.46
CA VAL A 109 -4.76 2.04 -19.61
C VAL A 109 -3.65 3.08 -19.50
N PHE A 110 -3.18 3.64 -20.63
CA PHE A 110 -2.13 4.65 -20.63
C PHE A 110 -2.52 5.86 -19.78
N GLU A 111 -3.72 6.37 -19.97
CA GLU A 111 -4.22 7.55 -19.26
C GLU A 111 -4.46 7.31 -17.77
N ASN A 112 -4.90 6.10 -17.39
CA ASN A 112 -5.01 5.68 -16.01
C ASN A 112 -3.66 5.78 -15.29
N VAL A 113 -2.58 5.29 -15.92
CA VAL A 113 -1.23 5.34 -15.35
C VAL A 113 -0.66 6.75 -15.40
N ALA A 114 -0.80 7.45 -16.53
CA ALA A 114 -0.34 8.83 -16.72
C ALA A 114 -0.97 9.82 -15.72
N PHE A 115 -2.19 9.53 -15.26
CA PHE A 115 -2.90 10.38 -14.32
C PHE A 115 -2.12 10.58 -13.02
N ALA A 116 -1.49 9.53 -12.48
CA ALA A 116 -0.68 9.64 -11.26
C ALA A 116 0.52 10.60 -11.46
N LEU A 117 1.17 10.56 -12.62
CA LEU A 117 2.29 11.46 -12.93
C LEU A 117 1.84 12.92 -13.08
N ARG A 118 0.66 13.16 -13.65
CA ARG A 118 0.08 14.51 -13.74
C ARG A 118 -0.19 15.09 -12.34
N ILE A 119 -0.70 14.27 -11.41
CA ILE A 119 -0.95 14.69 -10.01
C ILE A 119 0.36 15.10 -9.31
N VAL A 120 1.47 14.41 -9.57
CA VAL A 120 2.76 14.76 -8.98
C VAL A 120 3.51 15.84 -9.78
N GLY A 121 2.89 16.42 -10.81
CA GLY A 121 3.42 17.58 -11.55
C GLY A 121 4.49 17.26 -12.58
N LYS A 122 4.57 16.01 -13.08
CA LYS A 122 5.51 15.62 -14.12
C LYS A 122 5.19 16.31 -15.47
N LYS A 123 6.25 16.67 -16.20
CA LYS A 123 6.13 17.30 -17.51
C LYS A 123 5.66 16.27 -18.57
N PRO A 124 4.90 16.68 -19.59
CA PRO A 124 4.39 15.76 -20.63
C PRO A 124 5.46 14.88 -21.29
N LYS A 125 6.66 15.41 -21.52
CA LYS A 125 7.78 14.65 -22.11
C LYS A 125 8.27 13.49 -21.24
N GLU A 126 8.19 13.61 -19.90
CA GLU A 126 8.60 12.59 -18.94
C GLU A 126 7.52 11.51 -18.79
N ILE A 127 6.25 11.85 -18.99
CA ILE A 127 5.11 10.96 -18.74
C ILE A 127 5.15 9.75 -19.66
N ASN A 128 5.40 9.93 -20.96
CA ASN A 128 5.37 8.83 -21.93
C ASN A 128 6.37 7.73 -21.56
N ALA A 129 7.63 8.06 -21.35
CA ALA A 129 8.67 7.10 -21.01
C ALA A 129 8.33 6.35 -19.70
N ALA A 130 7.96 7.09 -18.65
CA ALA A 130 7.65 6.49 -17.34
C ALA A 130 6.42 5.56 -17.41
N VAL A 131 5.38 5.93 -18.19
CA VAL A 131 4.20 5.06 -18.37
C VAL A 131 4.58 3.78 -19.11
N PHE A 132 5.39 3.86 -20.17
CA PHE A 132 5.86 2.67 -20.87
C PHE A 132 6.66 1.72 -19.96
N GLU A 133 7.58 2.26 -19.16
CA GLU A 133 8.34 1.49 -18.18
C GLU A 133 7.44 0.82 -17.13
N ALA A 134 6.47 1.56 -16.58
CA ALA A 134 5.53 1.02 -15.60
C ALA A 134 4.65 -0.09 -16.20
N LEU A 135 4.16 0.06 -17.44
CA LEU A 135 3.37 -0.96 -18.12
C LEU A 135 4.20 -2.18 -18.50
N ALA A 136 5.48 -2.00 -18.83
CA ALA A 136 6.40 -3.11 -19.09
C ALA A 136 6.68 -3.90 -17.81
N LEU A 137 6.90 -3.23 -16.68
CA LEU A 137 7.11 -3.86 -15.38
C LEU A 137 5.97 -4.82 -15.01
N VAL A 138 4.73 -4.45 -15.29
CA VAL A 138 3.56 -5.27 -14.97
C VAL A 138 3.11 -6.17 -16.14
N GLY A 139 3.82 -6.17 -17.28
CA GLY A 139 3.57 -7.06 -18.42
C GLY A 139 2.28 -6.77 -19.21
N ILE A 140 1.85 -5.49 -19.33
CA ILE A 140 0.59 -5.12 -20.02
C ILE A 140 0.76 -4.06 -21.12
N SER A 141 1.98 -3.83 -21.59
CA SER A 141 2.30 -2.79 -22.59
C SER A 141 1.47 -2.85 -23.87
N GLN A 142 1.12 -4.07 -24.31
CA GLN A 142 0.35 -4.31 -25.55
C GLN A 142 -1.10 -3.80 -25.45
N LYS A 143 -1.63 -3.64 -24.21
CA LYS A 143 -3.00 -3.16 -23.96
C LYS A 143 -3.08 -1.69 -23.54
N ARG A 144 -2.04 -0.89 -23.80
CA ARG A 144 -1.95 0.50 -23.33
C ARG A 144 -3.11 1.42 -23.77
N PHE A 145 -3.77 1.10 -24.87
CA PHE A 145 -4.93 1.87 -25.37
C PHE A 145 -6.28 1.20 -25.09
N ALA A 146 -6.29 0.04 -24.44
CA ALA A 146 -7.50 -0.64 -24.04
C ALA A 146 -8.24 0.14 -22.95
N MET A 147 -9.57 0.02 -22.94
CA MET A 147 -10.40 0.59 -21.89
C MET A 147 -10.54 -0.41 -20.72
N PRO A 148 -10.68 0.06 -19.46
CA PRO A 148 -10.76 -0.82 -18.29
C PRO A 148 -11.80 -1.93 -18.40
N TYR A 149 -12.98 -1.65 -18.96
CA TYR A 149 -14.07 -2.62 -19.10
C TYR A 149 -13.79 -3.76 -20.11
N THR A 150 -12.71 -3.62 -20.91
CA THR A 150 -12.29 -4.68 -21.87
C THR A 150 -11.19 -5.58 -21.29
N LEU A 151 -10.74 -5.30 -20.05
CA LEU A 151 -9.66 -6.02 -19.39
C LEU A 151 -10.19 -7.08 -18.44
N SER A 152 -9.48 -8.22 -18.34
CA SER A 152 -9.70 -9.19 -17.28
C SER A 152 -9.37 -8.59 -15.89
N GLY A 153 -9.85 -9.21 -14.81
CA GLY A 153 -9.54 -8.77 -13.45
C GLY A 153 -8.04 -8.67 -13.15
N GLY A 154 -7.27 -9.69 -13.59
CA GLY A 154 -5.81 -9.69 -13.45
C GLY A 154 -5.13 -8.56 -14.23
N GLU A 155 -5.62 -8.24 -15.43
CA GLU A 155 -5.13 -7.13 -16.23
C GLU A 155 -5.48 -5.77 -15.60
N GLN A 156 -6.69 -5.62 -15.07
CA GLN A 156 -7.08 -4.41 -14.35
C GLN A 156 -6.19 -4.19 -13.11
N GLN A 157 -5.88 -5.26 -12.37
CA GLN A 157 -4.99 -5.19 -11.22
C GLN A 157 -3.57 -4.79 -11.61
N ARG A 158 -3.03 -5.31 -12.72
CA ARG A 158 -1.73 -4.91 -13.24
C ARG A 158 -1.70 -3.42 -13.58
N VAL A 159 -2.77 -2.89 -14.19
CA VAL A 159 -2.90 -1.43 -14.45
C VAL A 159 -2.94 -0.63 -13.15
N ALA A 160 -3.67 -1.10 -12.14
CA ALA A 160 -3.72 -0.44 -10.83
C ALA A 160 -2.34 -0.40 -10.16
N ILE A 161 -1.56 -1.49 -10.25
CA ILE A 161 -0.19 -1.55 -9.74
C ILE A 161 0.72 -0.60 -10.53
N ALA A 162 0.66 -0.61 -11.87
CA ALA A 162 1.44 0.31 -12.70
C ALA A 162 1.16 1.77 -12.33
N ARG A 163 -0.12 2.14 -12.16
CA ARG A 163 -0.53 3.48 -11.73
C ARG A 163 0.03 3.84 -10.35
N ALA A 164 0.03 2.88 -9.41
CA ALA A 164 0.56 3.11 -8.07
C ALA A 164 2.09 3.24 -8.04
N MET A 165 2.80 2.67 -9.02
CA MET A 165 4.26 2.62 -9.07
C MET A 165 4.91 3.66 -9.99
N VAL A 166 4.20 4.20 -10.97
CA VAL A 166 4.76 5.02 -12.06
C VAL A 166 5.55 6.26 -11.61
N HIS A 167 5.29 6.77 -10.43
CA HIS A 167 5.99 7.91 -9.85
C HIS A 167 7.11 7.52 -8.87
N ASN A 168 7.52 6.24 -8.85
CA ASN A 168 8.57 5.68 -8.00
C ASN A 168 8.36 5.98 -6.50
N PRO A 169 7.27 5.48 -5.89
CA PRO A 169 6.95 5.74 -4.50
C PRO A 169 7.96 5.08 -3.55
N TYR A 170 8.16 5.69 -2.38
CA TYR A 170 8.95 5.09 -1.29
C TYR A 170 8.26 3.91 -0.63
N LEU A 171 6.93 3.91 -0.65
CA LEU A 171 6.06 2.94 0.02
C LEU A 171 4.91 2.54 -0.91
N LEU A 172 4.72 1.25 -1.08
CA LEU A 172 3.56 0.67 -1.76
C LEU A 172 2.68 -0.06 -0.73
N ILE A 173 1.44 0.37 -0.64
CA ILE A 173 0.43 -0.25 0.20
C ILE A 173 -0.52 -1.02 -0.70
N ALA A 174 -0.84 -2.26 -0.33
CA ALA A 174 -1.79 -3.09 -1.06
C ALA A 174 -2.83 -3.68 -0.10
N ASP A 175 -4.10 -3.36 -0.33
CA ASP A 175 -5.21 -3.91 0.45
C ASP A 175 -5.91 -5.00 -0.35
N GLU A 176 -5.67 -6.28 0.02
CA GLU A 176 -6.20 -7.50 -0.62
C GLU A 176 -6.01 -7.51 -2.15
N PRO A 177 -4.79 -7.25 -2.70
CA PRO A 177 -4.59 -6.99 -4.12
C PRO A 177 -4.85 -8.20 -5.03
N THR A 178 -5.06 -9.37 -4.46
CA THR A 178 -5.31 -10.63 -5.18
C THR A 178 -6.67 -11.24 -4.87
N GLY A 179 -7.48 -10.59 -4.02
CA GLY A 179 -8.73 -11.16 -3.50
C GLY A 179 -9.81 -11.45 -4.56
N ASN A 180 -9.76 -10.76 -5.71
CA ASN A 180 -10.71 -10.92 -6.81
C ASN A 180 -10.11 -11.66 -8.02
N LEU A 181 -8.97 -12.33 -7.84
CA LEU A 181 -8.23 -13.00 -8.93
C LEU A 181 -8.27 -14.52 -8.78
N ASP A 182 -8.22 -15.22 -9.90
CA ASP A 182 -7.96 -16.65 -9.89
C ASP A 182 -6.52 -16.95 -9.44
N PRO A 183 -6.21 -18.18 -8.99
CA PRO A 183 -4.91 -18.51 -8.41
C PRO A 183 -3.72 -18.15 -9.30
N LYS A 184 -3.81 -18.41 -10.61
CA LYS A 184 -2.72 -18.13 -11.55
C LYS A 184 -2.44 -16.62 -11.66
N ASN A 185 -3.48 -15.80 -11.87
CA ASN A 185 -3.33 -14.35 -11.91
C ASN A 185 -2.86 -13.79 -10.57
N ALA A 186 -3.29 -14.38 -9.45
CA ALA A 186 -2.87 -13.98 -8.13
C ALA A 186 -1.36 -14.19 -7.90
N GLU A 187 -0.81 -15.33 -8.33
CA GLU A 187 0.63 -15.60 -8.27
C GLU A 187 1.44 -14.64 -9.15
N GLU A 188 0.97 -14.38 -10.37
CA GLU A 188 1.62 -13.43 -11.28
C GLU A 188 1.63 -12.01 -10.72
N VAL A 189 0.52 -11.56 -10.13
CA VAL A 189 0.43 -10.28 -9.44
C VAL A 189 1.35 -10.24 -8.22
N PHE A 190 1.40 -11.29 -7.42
CA PHE A 190 2.32 -11.36 -6.29
C PHE A 190 3.79 -11.31 -6.71
N ALA A 191 4.16 -11.94 -7.84
CA ALA A 191 5.51 -11.85 -8.39
C ALA A 191 5.90 -10.39 -8.72
N ILE A 192 4.97 -9.59 -9.24
CA ILE A 192 5.20 -8.15 -9.49
C ILE A 192 5.51 -7.41 -8.17
N PHE A 193 4.78 -7.66 -7.08
CA PHE A 193 5.07 -7.04 -5.79
C PHE A 193 6.46 -7.42 -5.25
N LYS A 194 6.89 -8.67 -5.44
CA LYS A 194 8.25 -9.11 -5.08
C LYS A 194 9.32 -8.37 -5.88
N GLU A 195 9.11 -8.21 -7.18
CA GLU A 195 10.03 -7.45 -8.05
C GLU A 195 10.11 -5.98 -7.63
N ILE A 196 8.98 -5.35 -7.33
CA ILE A 196 8.92 -3.97 -6.84
C ILE A 196 9.72 -3.82 -5.53
N ASN A 197 9.55 -4.74 -4.59
CA ASN A 197 10.32 -4.73 -3.34
C ASN A 197 11.82 -4.95 -3.56
N ALA A 198 12.20 -5.87 -4.44
CA ALA A 198 13.59 -6.12 -4.79
C ALA A 198 14.29 -4.88 -5.38
N ARG A 199 13.53 -3.95 -5.99
CA ARG A 199 14.02 -2.65 -6.46
C ARG A 199 14.12 -1.59 -5.34
N GLY A 200 13.83 -1.95 -4.09
CA GLY A 200 14.00 -1.12 -2.89
C GLY A 200 12.76 -0.39 -2.39
N THR A 201 11.60 -0.55 -3.02
CA THR A 201 10.33 -0.02 -2.51
C THR A 201 9.89 -0.82 -1.29
N THR A 202 9.51 -0.15 -0.21
CA THR A 202 8.88 -0.81 0.95
C THR A 202 7.47 -1.24 0.58
N VAL A 203 7.08 -2.46 0.91
CA VAL A 203 5.75 -3.01 0.58
C VAL A 203 5.01 -3.42 1.85
N VAL A 204 3.79 -2.94 2.02
CA VAL A 204 2.86 -3.42 3.05
C VAL A 204 1.64 -4.00 2.36
N MET A 205 1.48 -5.31 2.43
CA MET A 205 0.40 -6.04 1.77
C MET A 205 -0.55 -6.66 2.78
N ALA A 206 -1.78 -6.18 2.84
CA ALA A 206 -2.84 -6.88 3.57
C ALA A 206 -3.34 -8.04 2.72
N THR A 207 -3.41 -9.22 3.31
CA THR A 207 -3.99 -10.41 2.66
C THR A 207 -4.48 -11.43 3.70
N HIS A 208 -5.53 -12.13 3.34
CA HIS A 208 -6.01 -13.30 4.09
C HIS A 208 -5.63 -14.64 3.41
N ASN A 209 -5.00 -14.59 2.22
CA ASN A 209 -4.58 -15.80 1.51
C ASN A 209 -3.29 -16.37 2.11
N PRO A 210 -3.33 -17.58 2.73
CA PRO A 210 -2.20 -18.20 3.39
C PRO A 210 -1.07 -18.60 2.44
N ASP A 211 -1.37 -18.88 1.17
CA ASP A 211 -0.38 -19.36 0.20
C ASP A 211 0.75 -18.34 -0.03
N PHE A 212 0.46 -17.06 0.12
CA PHE A 212 1.45 -15.99 -0.08
C PHE A 212 2.37 -15.79 1.11
N TYR A 213 1.92 -16.01 2.35
CA TYR A 213 2.72 -15.69 3.53
C TYR A 213 3.27 -16.90 4.28
N LEU A 214 2.66 -18.09 4.17
CA LEU A 214 3.13 -19.27 4.92
C LEU A 214 4.50 -19.76 4.44
N ASN A 215 4.75 -19.72 3.12
CA ASN A 215 6.00 -20.17 2.51
C ASN A 215 6.89 -19.00 2.04
N SER A 216 6.66 -17.80 2.58
CA SER A 216 7.39 -16.61 2.21
C SER A 216 8.46 -16.25 3.26
N PRO A 217 9.64 -15.76 2.85
CA PRO A 217 10.65 -15.26 3.78
C PRO A 217 10.30 -13.89 4.37
N PHE A 218 9.22 -13.26 3.91
CA PHE A 218 8.83 -11.92 4.32
C PHE A 218 8.16 -11.92 5.68
N ARG A 219 8.36 -10.85 6.41
CA ARG A 219 7.82 -10.67 7.75
C ARG A 219 6.30 -10.60 7.74
N ARG A 220 5.67 -11.27 8.70
CA ARG A 220 4.22 -11.30 8.88
C ARG A 220 3.82 -10.58 10.16
N LEU A 221 2.89 -9.64 10.05
CA LEU A 221 2.18 -9.01 11.16
C LEU A 221 0.75 -9.56 11.17
N GLU A 222 0.35 -10.19 12.26
CA GLU A 222 -0.97 -10.80 12.38
C GLU A 222 -1.86 -9.99 13.31
N LEU A 223 -2.99 -9.50 12.76
CA LEU A 223 -4.03 -8.82 13.52
C LEU A 223 -5.16 -9.79 13.88
N LYS A 224 -5.58 -9.76 15.14
CA LYS A 224 -6.75 -10.47 15.65
C LYS A 224 -7.56 -9.54 16.56
N GLN A 225 -8.81 -9.26 16.16
CA GLN A 225 -9.71 -8.39 16.92
C GLN A 225 -9.10 -7.02 17.30
N GLY A 226 -8.32 -6.45 16.38
CA GLY A 226 -7.67 -5.15 16.57
C GLY A 226 -6.33 -5.21 17.33
N GLU A 227 -5.88 -6.37 17.78
CA GLU A 227 -4.60 -6.54 18.48
C GLU A 227 -3.56 -7.19 17.58
N LEU A 228 -2.30 -6.78 17.70
CA LEU A 228 -1.17 -7.42 17.04
C LEU A 228 -0.71 -8.62 17.85
N LEU A 229 -0.80 -9.84 17.26
CA LEU A 229 -0.40 -11.06 17.95
C LEU A 229 1.12 -11.20 18.07
N ASN A 230 1.85 -10.85 17.03
CA ASN A 230 3.31 -10.91 16.99
C ASN A 230 3.88 -9.58 17.52
N LYS A 231 3.76 -9.33 18.83
CA LYS A 231 4.37 -8.16 19.45
C LYS A 231 5.88 -8.27 19.31
N GLU A 232 6.50 -7.31 18.61
CA GLU A 232 7.94 -7.17 18.64
C GLU A 232 8.34 -6.88 20.09
N ILE A 233 9.23 -7.71 20.63
CA ILE A 233 9.97 -7.34 21.84
C ILE A 233 10.86 -6.17 21.41
N LEU A 234 10.56 -4.99 21.94
CA LEU A 234 11.26 -3.73 21.68
C LEU A 234 12.67 -3.77 22.24
#